data_c9c483493f47b9545b7927887fdd5088
#
_entry.id   c9c483493f47b9545b7927887fdd5088
#
_cell.length_a   1.000
_cell.length_b   1.000
_cell.length_c   1.000
_cell.angle_alpha   90.00
_cell.angle_beta   90.00
_cell.angle_gamma   90.00
#
_symmetry.space_group_name_H-M   'P 1'
#
loop_
_entity.id
_entity.type
_entity.pdbx_description
1 polymer ?
#
loop_
_entity_poly.entity_id
_entity_poly.type
_entity_poly.pdbx_seq_one_letter_code
_entity_poly.pdbx_strand_id
1 'polypeptide(L)'
;MFKSKLYKAVLLLLVVIITGVAGYMYFSDDTFINALYMTIITITTVGFGEVHPLSSSERLFTIFLILMSVTVLGYALSLLTEYIASGEFFDKLKFKKVQKKIEELSKHTIVCGYGRNGKQAVAKLKKFKKPLVIIENDKERIKEVEASGLLYIEGNATDDAVLEKSGIKKASSLITALPSDADNLFVVLSARQLNKGMTIVSRASNDTSDSKLRIAGADNVIMPDRLGGDHMASLLVTPDLVEFVDKLAIDAENATHLEEIV
;
A
#
# COMPACT_ATOMS: atom_id res chain seq x y z
N MET A 1 -12.37 -10.50 -7.11
CA MET A 1 -13.85 -10.62 -7.21
C MET A 1 -14.49 -9.40 -7.87
N PHE A 2 -14.12 -8.18 -7.53
CA PHE A 2 -14.70 -6.95 -8.09
C PHE A 2 -14.43 -6.77 -9.61
N LYS A 3 -13.20 -6.99 -10.06
CA LYS A 3 -12.85 -6.93 -11.52
C LYS A 3 -13.74 -7.83 -12.38
N SER A 4 -14.14 -8.98 -11.88
CA SER A 4 -15.04 -9.90 -12.60
C SER A 4 -16.47 -9.35 -12.71
N LYS A 5 -16.98 -8.66 -11.68
CA LYS A 5 -18.30 -8.01 -11.70
C LYS A 5 -18.34 -6.86 -12.69
N LEU A 6 -17.29 -6.01 -12.67
CA LEU A 6 -17.16 -4.88 -13.59
C LEU A 6 -17.06 -5.35 -15.05
N TYR A 7 -16.29 -6.40 -15.31
CA TYR A 7 -16.21 -6.99 -16.65
C TYR A 7 -17.57 -7.50 -17.15
N LYS A 8 -18.37 -8.14 -16.27
CA LYS A 8 -19.73 -8.57 -16.59
C LYS A 8 -20.66 -7.40 -16.91
N ALA A 9 -20.57 -6.30 -16.17
CA ALA A 9 -21.37 -5.11 -16.43
C ALA A 9 -21.05 -4.48 -17.80
N VAL A 10 -19.76 -4.38 -18.14
CA VAL A 10 -19.33 -3.89 -19.47
C VAL A 10 -19.78 -4.83 -20.58
N LEU A 11 -19.69 -6.15 -20.37
CA LEU A 11 -20.17 -7.14 -21.35
C LEU A 11 -21.70 -7.02 -21.57
N LEU A 12 -22.47 -6.87 -20.48
CA LEU A 12 -23.92 -6.67 -20.56
C LEU A 12 -24.26 -5.38 -21.33
N LEU A 13 -23.54 -4.28 -21.08
CA LEU A 13 -23.74 -3.04 -21.80
C LEU A 13 -23.47 -3.21 -23.31
N LEU A 14 -22.40 -3.91 -23.68
CA LEU A 14 -22.10 -4.24 -25.08
C LEU A 14 -23.21 -5.09 -25.72
N VAL A 15 -23.74 -6.07 -24.98
CA VAL A 15 -24.87 -6.88 -25.46
C VAL A 15 -26.09 -6.00 -25.72
N VAL A 16 -26.40 -5.05 -24.83
CA VAL A 16 -27.53 -4.11 -25.03
C VAL A 16 -27.32 -3.26 -26.27
N ILE A 17 -26.10 -2.72 -26.47
CA ILE A 17 -25.78 -1.92 -27.67
C ILE A 17 -25.94 -2.75 -28.95
N ILE A 18 -25.40 -3.96 -28.98
CA ILE A 18 -25.49 -4.84 -30.15
C ILE A 18 -26.96 -5.20 -30.44
N THR A 19 -27.74 -5.53 -29.39
CA THR A 19 -29.16 -5.82 -29.52
C THR A 19 -29.95 -4.63 -30.03
N GLY A 20 -29.66 -3.43 -29.53
CA GLY A 20 -30.30 -2.20 -29.96
C GLY A 20 -30.04 -1.87 -31.43
N VAL A 21 -28.75 -1.91 -31.83
CA VAL A 21 -28.36 -1.66 -33.24
C VAL A 21 -28.98 -2.70 -34.18
N ALA A 22 -28.84 -3.98 -33.85
CA ALA A 22 -29.41 -5.05 -34.68
C ALA A 22 -30.94 -4.97 -34.78
N GLY A 23 -31.62 -4.61 -33.70
CA GLY A 23 -33.06 -4.48 -33.65
C GLY A 23 -33.55 -3.31 -34.49
N TYR A 24 -32.96 -2.11 -34.41
CA TYR A 24 -33.35 -0.99 -35.29
C TYR A 24 -33.02 -1.30 -36.75
N MET A 25 -31.89 -1.87 -37.07
CA MET A 25 -31.58 -2.29 -38.46
C MET A 25 -32.61 -3.31 -39.01
N TYR A 26 -33.12 -4.21 -38.15
CA TYR A 26 -34.09 -5.23 -38.57
C TYR A 26 -35.53 -4.74 -38.69
N PHE A 27 -36.00 -3.87 -37.76
CA PHE A 27 -37.38 -3.43 -37.71
C PHE A 27 -37.62 -2.15 -38.51
N SER A 28 -36.59 -1.29 -38.69
CA SER A 28 -36.71 0.02 -39.32
C SER A 28 -36.08 0.12 -40.69
N ASP A 29 -35.39 -0.93 -41.19
CA ASP A 29 -34.50 -0.85 -42.33
C ASP A 29 -33.49 0.34 -42.27
N ASP A 30 -33.16 0.73 -41.04
CA ASP A 30 -32.25 1.83 -40.78
C ASP A 30 -30.83 1.57 -41.24
N THR A 31 -30.13 2.63 -41.62
CA THR A 31 -28.68 2.56 -41.80
C THR A 31 -27.99 2.27 -40.43
N PHE A 32 -26.84 1.62 -40.45
CA PHE A 32 -26.06 1.35 -39.25
C PHE A 32 -25.86 2.61 -38.37
N ILE A 33 -25.65 3.77 -39.01
CA ILE A 33 -25.42 5.05 -38.29
C ILE A 33 -26.68 5.49 -37.55
N ASN A 34 -27.84 5.41 -38.19
CA ASN A 34 -29.11 5.77 -37.56
C ASN A 34 -29.48 4.82 -36.45
N ALA A 35 -29.35 3.51 -36.67
CA ALA A 35 -29.58 2.48 -35.66
C ALA A 35 -28.65 2.63 -34.44
N LEU A 36 -27.37 2.92 -34.67
CA LEU A 36 -26.42 3.20 -33.60
C LEU A 36 -26.78 4.47 -32.83
N TYR A 37 -27.13 5.54 -33.54
CA TYR A 37 -27.54 6.81 -32.92
C TYR A 37 -28.77 6.61 -32.03
N MET A 38 -29.85 6.00 -32.56
CA MET A 38 -31.05 5.67 -31.78
C MET A 38 -30.75 4.83 -30.56
N THR A 39 -29.92 3.82 -30.71
CA THR A 39 -29.50 2.96 -29.62
C THR A 39 -28.76 3.75 -28.53
N ILE A 40 -27.80 4.57 -28.89
CA ILE A 40 -26.98 5.35 -27.94
C ILE A 40 -27.84 6.36 -27.18
N ILE A 41 -28.66 7.15 -27.86
CA ILE A 41 -29.52 8.16 -27.21
C ILE A 41 -30.56 7.52 -26.28
N THR A 42 -31.00 6.28 -26.57
CA THR A 42 -31.92 5.52 -25.75
C THR A 42 -31.23 4.96 -24.50
N ILE A 43 -30.09 4.30 -24.66
CA ILE A 43 -29.33 3.67 -23.55
C ILE A 43 -28.81 4.76 -22.60
N THR A 44 -28.34 5.90 -23.13
CA THR A 44 -27.80 7.00 -22.31
C THR A 44 -28.88 7.86 -21.67
N THR A 45 -30.16 7.55 -21.92
CA THR A 45 -31.32 8.32 -21.43
C THR A 45 -31.35 9.79 -21.88
N VAL A 46 -30.63 10.14 -22.95
CA VAL A 46 -30.59 11.52 -23.48
C VAL A 46 -31.86 11.86 -24.20
N GLY A 47 -32.45 10.94 -24.99
CA GLY A 47 -33.77 11.03 -25.57
C GLY A 47 -33.96 12.24 -26.50
N PHE A 48 -32.98 12.56 -27.36
CA PHE A 48 -33.05 13.74 -28.25
C PHE A 48 -34.25 13.75 -29.19
N GLY A 49 -34.79 12.57 -29.49
CA GLY A 49 -35.91 12.41 -30.40
C GLY A 49 -35.73 11.25 -31.37
N GLU A 50 -36.78 10.94 -32.12
CA GLU A 50 -36.79 9.88 -33.12
C GLU A 50 -36.14 10.38 -34.41
N VAL A 51 -35.32 9.54 -35.08
CA VAL A 51 -34.68 9.86 -36.37
C VAL A 51 -35.76 9.95 -37.48
N HIS A 52 -36.81 9.14 -37.36
CA HIS A 52 -38.00 9.11 -38.19
C HIS A 52 -39.20 8.64 -37.36
N PRO A 53 -40.46 8.89 -37.80
CA PRO A 53 -41.63 8.39 -37.09
C PRO A 53 -41.61 6.86 -36.95
N LEU A 54 -41.63 6.34 -35.72
CA LEU A 54 -41.55 4.90 -35.46
C LEU A 54 -42.88 4.21 -35.73
N SER A 55 -42.88 3.07 -36.40
CA SER A 55 -43.99 2.14 -36.54
C SER A 55 -44.35 1.49 -35.20
N SER A 56 -45.47 0.78 -35.14
CA SER A 56 -45.93 0.10 -33.92
C SER A 56 -44.95 -0.99 -33.46
N SER A 57 -44.29 -1.73 -34.37
CA SER A 57 -43.28 -2.75 -34.06
C SER A 57 -42.02 -2.13 -33.51
N GLU A 58 -41.55 -1.04 -34.09
CA GLU A 58 -40.38 -0.31 -33.61
C GLU A 58 -40.59 0.31 -32.25
N ARG A 59 -41.75 0.85 -31.97
CA ARG A 59 -42.14 1.37 -30.63
C ARG A 59 -42.10 0.27 -29.58
N LEU A 60 -42.66 -0.91 -29.90
CA LEU A 60 -42.63 -2.05 -28.99
C LEU A 60 -41.19 -2.51 -28.69
N PHE A 61 -40.33 -2.60 -29.73
CA PHE A 61 -38.93 -2.90 -29.57
C PHE A 61 -38.19 -1.84 -28.73
N THR A 62 -38.47 -0.55 -28.98
CA THR A 62 -37.86 0.57 -28.22
C THR A 62 -38.24 0.49 -26.73
N ILE A 63 -39.53 0.18 -26.41
CA ILE A 63 -39.96 -0.02 -25.02
C ILE A 63 -39.14 -1.17 -24.37
N PHE A 64 -38.98 -2.29 -25.05
CA PHE A 64 -38.16 -3.40 -24.56
C PHE A 64 -36.71 -2.99 -24.35
N LEU A 65 -36.12 -2.26 -25.31
CA LEU A 65 -34.75 -1.76 -25.24
C LEU A 65 -34.56 -0.79 -24.05
N ILE A 66 -35.52 0.12 -23.81
CA ILE A 66 -35.49 1.02 -22.65
C ILE A 66 -35.49 0.26 -21.34
N LEU A 67 -36.42 -0.69 -21.15
CA LEU A 67 -36.48 -1.48 -19.92
C LEU A 67 -35.20 -2.24 -19.66
N MET A 68 -34.63 -2.86 -20.70
CA MET A 68 -33.36 -3.59 -20.62
C MET A 68 -32.21 -2.65 -20.32
N SER A 69 -32.13 -1.50 -21.00
CA SER A 69 -31.04 -0.54 -20.83
C SER A 69 -31.03 0.10 -19.44
N VAL A 70 -32.18 0.50 -18.90
CA VAL A 70 -32.30 1.09 -17.55
C VAL A 70 -31.83 0.09 -16.50
N THR A 71 -32.20 -1.20 -16.65
CA THR A 71 -31.77 -2.26 -15.72
C THR A 71 -30.26 -2.46 -15.74
N VAL A 72 -29.67 -2.58 -16.94
CA VAL A 72 -28.23 -2.79 -17.10
C VAL A 72 -27.42 -1.56 -16.67
N LEU A 73 -27.86 -0.37 -17.05
CA LEU A 73 -27.21 0.89 -16.65
C LEU A 73 -27.27 1.09 -15.13
N GLY A 74 -28.43 0.85 -14.51
CA GLY A 74 -28.59 0.92 -13.06
C GLY A 74 -27.67 -0.05 -12.32
N TYR A 75 -27.52 -1.28 -12.83
CA TYR A 75 -26.58 -2.25 -12.31
C TYR A 75 -25.12 -1.77 -12.46
N ALA A 76 -24.75 -1.25 -13.61
CA ALA A 76 -23.40 -0.73 -13.84
C ALA A 76 -23.05 0.46 -12.93
N LEU A 77 -24.00 1.40 -12.75
CA LEU A 77 -23.84 2.53 -11.84
C LEU A 77 -23.72 2.08 -10.37
N SER A 78 -24.53 1.11 -9.95
CA SER A 78 -24.44 0.53 -8.60
C SER A 78 -23.06 -0.05 -8.33
N LEU A 79 -22.49 -0.81 -9.28
CA LEU A 79 -21.14 -1.36 -9.16
C LEU A 79 -20.07 -0.25 -9.12
N LEU A 80 -20.23 0.80 -9.90
CA LEU A 80 -19.29 1.94 -9.90
C LEU A 80 -19.32 2.64 -8.54
N THR A 81 -20.51 2.87 -8.00
CA THR A 81 -20.68 3.46 -6.66
C THR A 81 -20.08 2.57 -5.57
N GLU A 82 -20.31 1.25 -5.62
CA GLU A 82 -19.67 0.28 -4.71
C GLU A 82 -18.13 0.36 -4.79
N TYR A 83 -17.58 0.47 -6.00
CA TYR A 83 -16.13 0.56 -6.22
C TYR A 83 -15.52 1.84 -5.65
N ILE A 84 -16.20 2.98 -5.82
CA ILE A 84 -15.74 4.26 -5.27
C ILE A 84 -15.89 4.26 -3.74
N ALA A 85 -17.04 3.79 -3.24
CA ALA A 85 -17.32 3.73 -1.80
C ALA A 85 -16.42 2.75 -1.04
N SER A 86 -15.93 1.69 -1.68
CA SER A 86 -15.00 0.73 -1.07
C SER A 86 -13.61 1.32 -0.79
N GLY A 87 -13.29 2.49 -1.34
CA GLY A 87 -11.96 3.10 -1.18
C GLY A 87 -10.85 2.47 -2.03
N GLU A 88 -11.07 1.29 -2.62
CA GLU A 88 -10.04 0.58 -3.41
C GLU A 88 -9.41 1.44 -4.52
N PHE A 89 -10.18 2.33 -5.12
CA PHE A 89 -9.70 3.24 -6.15
C PHE A 89 -8.67 4.22 -5.60
N PHE A 90 -8.99 4.84 -4.46
CA PHE A 90 -8.11 5.81 -3.79
C PHE A 90 -6.86 5.15 -3.21
N ASP A 91 -7.01 3.95 -2.64
CA ASP A 91 -5.88 3.18 -2.10
C ASP A 91 -4.87 2.81 -3.19
N LYS A 92 -5.34 2.39 -4.38
CA LYS A 92 -4.45 2.10 -5.53
C LYS A 92 -3.71 3.34 -6.04
N LEU A 93 -4.39 4.49 -6.11
CA LEU A 93 -3.75 5.75 -6.51
C LEU A 93 -2.70 6.18 -5.48
N LYS A 94 -3.02 6.07 -4.19
CA LYS A 94 -2.14 6.38 -3.08
C LYS A 94 -0.91 5.47 -3.09
N PHE A 95 -1.12 4.16 -3.23
CA PHE A 95 -0.04 3.19 -3.32
C PHE A 95 0.94 3.51 -4.47
N LYS A 96 0.44 3.80 -5.67
CA LYS A 96 1.29 4.20 -6.81
C LYS A 96 2.11 5.46 -6.51
N LYS A 97 1.51 6.45 -5.85
CA LYS A 97 2.20 7.70 -5.48
C LYS A 97 3.30 7.45 -4.44
N VAL A 98 3.03 6.61 -3.43
CA VAL A 98 4.00 6.22 -2.41
C VAL A 98 5.13 5.41 -3.04
N GLN A 99 4.82 4.43 -3.89
CA GLN A 99 5.79 3.60 -4.58
C GLN A 99 6.75 4.45 -5.44
N LYS A 100 6.22 5.42 -6.21
CA LYS A 100 7.06 6.33 -6.99
C LYS A 100 8.04 7.12 -6.13
N LYS A 101 7.58 7.62 -4.97
CA LYS A 101 8.46 8.33 -4.04
C LYS A 101 9.57 7.41 -3.48
N ILE A 102 9.23 6.13 -3.19
CA ILE A 102 10.22 5.16 -2.70
C ILE A 102 11.27 4.86 -3.78
N GLU A 103 10.86 4.74 -5.04
CA GLU A 103 11.77 4.49 -6.17
C GLU A 103 12.81 5.62 -6.37
N GLU A 104 12.44 6.86 -6.01
CA GLU A 104 13.31 8.04 -6.05
C GLU A 104 14.30 8.09 -4.86
N LEU A 105 14.06 7.31 -3.78
CA LEU A 105 14.94 7.28 -2.62
C LEU A 105 16.24 6.53 -2.91
N SER A 106 17.30 6.99 -2.25
CA SER A 106 18.59 6.30 -2.15
C SER A 106 19.17 6.50 -0.76
N LYS A 107 20.00 5.55 -0.31
CA LYS A 107 20.64 5.58 1.01
C LYS A 107 19.66 5.74 2.18
N HIS A 108 18.41 5.34 2.00
CA HIS A 108 17.38 5.36 3.04
C HIS A 108 17.50 4.16 3.98
N THR A 109 16.82 4.23 5.10
CA THR A 109 16.69 3.14 6.09
C THR A 109 15.35 2.43 5.89
N ILE A 110 15.36 1.11 5.84
CA ILE A 110 14.14 0.31 5.86
C ILE A 110 13.88 -0.15 7.30
N VAL A 111 12.63 0.03 7.78
CA VAL A 111 12.21 -0.44 9.10
C VAL A 111 11.10 -1.49 8.93
N CYS A 112 11.42 -2.74 9.25
CA CYS A 112 10.49 -3.86 9.19
C CYS A 112 9.77 -4.02 10.54
N GLY A 113 8.45 -3.72 10.52
CA GLY A 113 7.57 -3.71 11.69
C GLY A 113 7.47 -2.34 12.36
N TYR A 114 6.22 -1.87 12.53
CA TYR A 114 5.89 -0.62 13.23
C TYR A 114 5.24 -0.89 14.59
N GLY A 115 5.76 -1.92 15.30
CA GLY A 115 5.44 -2.22 16.69
C GLY A 115 6.18 -1.30 17.67
N ARG A 116 6.23 -1.67 18.96
CA ARG A 116 6.88 -0.87 20.03
C ARG A 116 8.30 -0.42 19.65
N ASN A 117 9.17 -1.36 19.29
CA ASN A 117 10.56 -1.06 18.97
C ASN A 117 10.71 -0.32 17.64
N GLY A 118 9.93 -0.72 16.61
CA GLY A 118 9.94 -0.04 15.32
C GLY A 118 9.49 1.42 15.42
N LYS A 119 8.46 1.73 16.20
CA LYS A 119 8.02 3.10 16.47
C LYS A 119 9.13 3.95 17.08
N GLN A 120 9.86 3.42 18.07
CA GLN A 120 10.98 4.13 18.70
C GLN A 120 12.13 4.36 17.71
N ALA A 121 12.49 3.33 16.92
CA ALA A 121 13.51 3.48 15.88
C ALA A 121 13.12 4.56 14.85
N VAL A 122 11.88 4.53 14.36
CA VAL A 122 11.35 5.53 13.41
C VAL A 122 11.36 6.93 14.01
N ALA A 123 10.95 7.08 15.27
CA ALA A 123 10.96 8.38 15.95
C ALA A 123 12.38 8.97 16.03
N LYS A 124 13.36 8.14 16.39
CA LYS A 124 14.78 8.54 16.44
C LYS A 124 15.30 8.91 15.05
N LEU A 125 15.07 8.06 14.02
CA LEU A 125 15.48 8.34 12.64
C LEU A 125 14.87 9.63 12.09
N LYS A 126 13.59 9.89 12.40
CA LYS A 126 12.89 11.12 12.01
C LYS A 126 13.52 12.36 12.65
N LYS A 127 13.88 12.29 13.96
CA LYS A 127 14.58 13.38 14.67
C LYS A 127 15.88 13.76 13.96
N PHE A 128 16.62 12.76 13.44
CA PHE A 128 17.84 12.97 12.66
C PHE A 128 17.61 13.19 11.16
N LYS A 129 16.36 13.43 10.73
CA LYS A 129 15.99 13.70 9.33
C LYS A 129 16.50 12.62 8.34
N LYS A 130 16.68 11.38 8.81
CA LYS A 130 17.08 10.28 7.93
C LYS A 130 15.90 9.82 7.07
N PRO A 131 16.06 9.68 5.74
CA PRO A 131 15.02 9.14 4.89
C PRO A 131 14.75 7.68 5.27
N LEU A 132 13.48 7.32 5.37
CA LEU A 132 13.10 5.98 5.81
C LEU A 132 11.84 5.47 5.08
N VAL A 133 11.72 4.15 4.99
CA VAL A 133 10.56 3.42 4.49
C VAL A 133 10.18 2.37 5.53
N ILE A 134 8.90 2.26 5.85
CA ILE A 134 8.38 1.29 6.82
C ILE A 134 7.73 0.14 6.06
N ILE A 135 7.97 -1.10 6.48
CA ILE A 135 7.21 -2.27 6.05
C ILE A 135 6.34 -2.72 7.23
N GLU A 136 5.04 -2.76 7.03
CA GLU A 136 4.07 -3.16 8.07
C GLU A 136 2.90 -3.90 7.42
N ASN A 137 2.33 -4.89 8.12
CA ASN A 137 1.21 -5.68 7.65
C ASN A 137 -0.08 -5.44 8.43
N ASP A 138 -0.01 -4.82 9.59
CA ASP A 138 -1.16 -4.48 10.44
C ASP A 138 -1.81 -3.18 9.94
N LYS A 139 -3.08 -3.29 9.53
CA LYS A 139 -3.84 -2.16 8.95
C LYS A 139 -4.02 -0.98 9.90
N GLU A 140 -4.15 -1.23 11.22
CA GLU A 140 -4.32 -0.15 12.18
C GLU A 140 -3.00 0.63 12.34
N ARG A 141 -1.87 -0.08 12.38
CA ARG A 141 -0.55 0.56 12.42
C ARG A 141 -0.23 1.30 11.13
N ILE A 142 -0.67 0.78 9.99
CA ILE A 142 -0.52 1.46 8.69
C ILE A 142 -1.25 2.81 8.71
N LYS A 143 -2.46 2.89 9.28
CA LYS A 143 -3.18 4.17 9.43
C LYS A 143 -2.38 5.19 10.26
N GLU A 144 -1.71 4.74 11.33
CA GLU A 144 -0.85 5.61 12.13
C GLU A 144 0.36 6.13 11.32
N VAL A 145 1.00 5.24 10.55
CA VAL A 145 2.12 5.60 9.66
C VAL A 145 1.68 6.63 8.62
N GLU A 146 0.51 6.42 8.03
CA GLU A 146 -0.09 7.32 7.06
C GLU A 146 -0.38 8.70 7.66
N ALA A 147 -1.00 8.74 8.84
CA ALA A 147 -1.30 9.98 9.55
C ALA A 147 -0.03 10.77 9.88
N SER A 148 1.10 10.08 10.05
CA SER A 148 2.42 10.68 10.29
C SER A 148 3.13 11.15 9.02
N GLY A 149 2.54 10.94 7.82
CA GLY A 149 3.10 11.32 6.53
C GLY A 149 4.35 10.55 6.12
N LEU A 150 4.60 9.38 6.72
CA LEU A 150 5.75 8.54 6.44
C LEU A 150 5.52 7.63 5.23
N LEU A 151 6.62 7.27 4.54
CA LEU A 151 6.56 6.32 3.44
C LEU A 151 6.49 4.89 3.98
N TYR A 152 5.62 4.08 3.40
CA TYR A 152 5.45 2.70 3.84
C TYR A 152 5.09 1.77 2.67
N ILE A 153 5.33 0.49 2.90
CA ILE A 153 4.85 -0.63 2.09
C ILE A 153 3.98 -1.52 2.98
N GLU A 154 2.73 -1.73 2.57
CA GLU A 154 1.85 -2.72 3.18
C GLU A 154 2.27 -4.12 2.71
N GLY A 155 2.67 -4.98 3.64
CA GLY A 155 3.03 -6.35 3.34
C GLY A 155 3.85 -7.03 4.44
N ASN A 156 4.11 -8.32 4.22
CA ASN A 156 4.98 -9.08 5.10
C ASN A 156 6.46 -8.86 4.72
N ALA A 157 7.28 -8.42 5.67
CA ALA A 157 8.69 -8.16 5.45
C ALA A 157 9.52 -9.44 5.17
N THR A 158 8.98 -10.62 5.43
CA THR A 158 9.61 -11.90 5.06
C THR A 158 9.47 -12.24 3.58
N ASP A 159 8.68 -11.47 2.81
CA ASP A 159 8.52 -11.63 1.38
C ASP A 159 9.53 -10.75 0.62
N ASP A 160 10.37 -11.38 -0.18
CA ASP A 160 11.39 -10.69 -0.99
C ASP A 160 10.80 -9.63 -1.92
N ALA A 161 9.61 -9.88 -2.48
CA ALA A 161 8.94 -8.91 -3.33
C ALA A 161 8.53 -7.63 -2.56
N VAL A 162 8.24 -7.73 -1.27
CA VAL A 162 7.94 -6.59 -0.39
C VAL A 162 9.22 -5.82 -0.07
N LEU A 163 10.32 -6.52 0.22
CA LEU A 163 11.63 -5.91 0.40
C LEU A 163 12.11 -5.20 -0.87
N GLU A 164 11.93 -5.77 -2.04
CA GLU A 164 12.27 -5.11 -3.31
C GLU A 164 11.47 -3.82 -3.54
N LYS A 165 10.14 -3.84 -3.26
CA LYS A 165 9.29 -2.64 -3.34
C LYS A 165 9.72 -1.54 -2.37
N SER A 166 10.32 -1.88 -1.23
CA SER A 166 10.87 -0.90 -0.29
C SER A 166 12.18 -0.25 -0.74
N GLY A 167 12.72 -0.64 -1.90
CA GLY A 167 13.95 -0.10 -2.46
C GLY A 167 15.22 -0.65 -1.83
N ILE A 168 15.20 -1.88 -1.32
CA ILE A 168 16.31 -2.51 -0.57
C ILE A 168 17.65 -2.44 -1.31
N LYS A 169 17.66 -2.55 -2.63
CA LYS A 169 18.89 -2.49 -3.46
C LYS A 169 19.60 -1.13 -3.38
N LYS A 170 18.87 -0.05 -3.03
CA LYS A 170 19.38 1.32 -2.89
C LYS A 170 19.45 1.79 -1.43
N ALA A 171 18.92 1.01 -0.50
CA ALA A 171 18.94 1.33 0.92
C ALA A 171 20.34 1.21 1.51
N SER A 172 20.67 2.06 2.49
CA SER A 172 21.93 2.00 3.23
C SER A 172 21.83 1.14 4.48
N SER A 173 20.65 1.01 5.06
CA SER A 173 20.45 0.29 6.31
C SER A 173 19.06 -0.32 6.43
N LEU A 174 18.95 -1.35 7.26
CA LEU A 174 17.69 -2.01 7.58
C LEU A 174 17.64 -2.27 9.08
N ILE A 175 16.47 -2.02 9.67
CA ILE A 175 16.14 -2.40 11.04
C ILE A 175 15.00 -3.41 10.96
N THR A 176 15.18 -4.62 11.47
CA THR A 176 14.09 -5.56 11.64
C THR A 176 13.68 -5.65 13.12
N ALA A 177 12.41 -5.33 13.39
CA ALA A 177 11.83 -5.23 14.72
C ALA A 177 10.50 -6.01 14.83
N LEU A 178 10.44 -7.14 14.13
CA LEU A 178 9.28 -8.04 14.15
C LEU A 178 9.16 -8.77 15.49
N PRO A 179 7.96 -9.21 15.88
CA PRO A 179 7.76 -9.94 17.14
C PRO A 179 8.48 -11.29 17.18
N SER A 180 8.60 -11.97 16.03
CA SER A 180 9.16 -13.31 15.88
C SER A 180 10.63 -13.25 15.48
N ASP A 181 11.51 -13.93 16.24
CA ASP A 181 12.93 -14.04 15.91
C ASP A 181 13.15 -14.82 14.61
N ALA A 182 12.29 -15.81 14.30
CA ALA A 182 12.35 -16.54 13.05
C ALA A 182 12.07 -15.62 11.86
N ASP A 183 11.06 -14.75 11.96
CA ASP A 183 10.75 -13.77 10.90
C ASP A 183 11.90 -12.76 10.74
N ASN A 184 12.48 -12.29 11.86
CA ASN A 184 13.64 -11.42 11.81
C ASN A 184 14.82 -12.12 11.11
N LEU A 185 15.02 -13.41 11.34
CA LEU A 185 16.07 -14.21 10.68
C LEU A 185 15.85 -14.28 9.16
N PHE A 186 14.61 -14.55 8.72
CA PHE A 186 14.27 -14.54 7.29
C PHE A 186 14.53 -13.18 6.66
N VAL A 187 14.08 -12.09 7.31
CA VAL A 187 14.32 -10.73 6.82
C VAL A 187 15.82 -10.44 6.69
N VAL A 188 16.64 -10.81 7.68
CA VAL A 188 18.10 -10.62 7.65
C VAL A 188 18.73 -11.37 6.49
N LEU A 189 18.37 -12.65 6.29
CA LEU A 189 18.87 -13.48 5.19
C LEU A 189 18.54 -12.86 3.83
N SER A 190 17.27 -12.56 3.59
CA SER A 190 16.81 -11.94 2.34
C SER A 190 17.46 -10.56 2.12
N ALA A 191 17.53 -9.74 3.16
CA ALA A 191 18.14 -8.42 3.07
C ALA A 191 19.63 -8.50 2.68
N ARG A 192 20.39 -9.39 3.32
CA ARG A 192 21.81 -9.59 3.01
C ARG A 192 22.03 -10.16 1.62
N GLN A 193 21.14 -11.05 1.17
CA GLN A 193 21.16 -11.59 -0.19
C GLN A 193 20.88 -10.49 -1.25
N LEU A 194 19.87 -9.64 -1.02
CA LEU A 194 19.45 -8.61 -1.95
C LEU A 194 20.39 -7.39 -1.96
N ASN A 195 21.05 -7.09 -0.82
CA ASN A 195 22.00 -5.98 -0.68
C ASN A 195 23.13 -6.32 0.29
N LYS A 196 24.28 -6.72 -0.25
CA LYS A 196 25.44 -7.18 0.52
C LYS A 196 26.10 -6.06 1.35
N GLY A 197 25.97 -4.80 0.93
CA GLY A 197 26.68 -3.67 1.52
C GLY A 197 25.88 -2.88 2.56
N MET A 198 24.63 -3.26 2.83
CA MET A 198 23.80 -2.50 3.77
C MET A 198 24.11 -2.88 5.24
N THR A 199 23.91 -1.93 6.14
CA THR A 199 23.96 -2.19 7.58
C THR A 199 22.64 -2.75 8.06
N ILE A 200 22.67 -3.92 8.73
CA ILE A 200 21.48 -4.62 9.22
C ILE A 200 21.49 -4.66 10.73
N VAL A 201 20.45 -4.10 11.35
CA VAL A 201 20.20 -4.18 12.79
C VAL A 201 18.98 -5.04 13.03
N SER A 202 19.10 -6.08 13.84
CA SER A 202 18.01 -6.99 14.14
C SER A 202 17.62 -6.98 15.61
N ARG A 203 16.32 -7.09 15.88
CA ARG A 203 15.81 -7.44 17.20
C ARG A 203 15.96 -8.95 17.40
N ALA A 204 16.34 -9.33 18.62
CA ALA A 204 16.22 -10.69 19.12
C ALA A 204 15.46 -10.70 20.45
N SER A 205 14.82 -11.83 20.77
CA SER A 205 14.13 -12.03 22.05
C SER A 205 14.97 -12.89 23.02
N ASN A 206 15.95 -13.65 22.52
CA ASN A 206 16.80 -14.52 23.34
C ASN A 206 18.21 -14.69 22.77
N ASP A 207 19.13 -15.15 23.61
CA ASP A 207 20.57 -15.29 23.29
C ASP A 207 20.84 -16.29 22.15
N THR A 208 20.04 -17.34 22.03
CA THR A 208 20.21 -18.33 20.95
C THR A 208 19.86 -17.76 19.59
N SER A 209 18.98 -16.77 19.54
CA SER A 209 18.63 -16.04 18.31
C SER A 209 19.70 -15.04 17.91
N ASP A 210 20.40 -14.40 18.87
CA ASP A 210 21.47 -13.43 18.59
C ASP A 210 22.54 -14.06 17.68
N SER A 211 23.12 -15.19 18.07
CA SER A 211 24.17 -15.84 17.29
C SER A 211 23.70 -16.25 15.89
N LYS A 212 22.45 -16.74 15.75
CA LYS A 212 21.88 -17.10 14.45
C LYS A 212 21.68 -15.89 13.55
N LEU A 213 21.18 -14.79 14.09
CA LEU A 213 20.98 -13.54 13.36
C LEU A 213 22.30 -12.94 12.86
N ARG A 214 23.37 -13.01 13.67
CA ARG A 214 24.71 -12.59 13.25
C ARG A 214 25.27 -13.48 12.14
N ILE A 215 25.12 -14.79 12.25
CA ILE A 215 25.53 -15.75 11.20
C ILE A 215 24.74 -15.48 9.90
N ALA A 216 23.46 -15.13 10.00
CA ALA A 216 22.62 -14.78 8.86
C ALA A 216 23.02 -13.46 8.17
N GLY A 217 23.86 -12.64 8.83
CA GLY A 217 24.38 -11.41 8.26
C GLY A 217 23.89 -10.12 8.92
N ALA A 218 23.31 -10.17 10.13
CA ALA A 218 23.05 -8.98 10.91
C ALA A 218 24.36 -8.39 11.45
N ASP A 219 24.60 -7.11 11.23
CA ASP A 219 25.77 -6.41 11.76
C ASP A 219 25.64 -6.16 13.26
N ASN A 220 24.41 -5.85 13.70
CA ASN A 220 24.08 -5.67 15.11
C ASN A 220 22.79 -6.41 15.46
N VAL A 221 22.78 -7.00 16.67
CA VAL A 221 21.60 -7.64 17.23
C VAL A 221 21.33 -7.03 18.59
N ILE A 222 20.08 -6.63 18.82
CA ILE A 222 19.64 -5.97 20.05
C ILE A 222 18.54 -6.79 20.70
N MET A 223 18.66 -7.01 22.01
CA MET A 223 17.61 -7.60 22.85
C MET A 223 17.00 -6.52 23.73
N PRO A 224 15.91 -5.86 23.31
CA PRO A 224 15.35 -4.71 24.02
C PRO A 224 14.90 -5.03 25.45
N ASP A 225 14.30 -6.20 25.64
CA ASP A 225 13.80 -6.61 26.95
C ASP A 225 14.95 -6.82 27.95
N ARG A 226 16.08 -7.37 27.51
CA ARG A 226 17.30 -7.52 28.32
C ARG A 226 17.91 -6.16 28.66
N LEU A 227 18.08 -5.28 27.66
CA LEU A 227 18.59 -3.93 27.89
C LEU A 227 17.72 -3.14 28.84
N GLY A 228 16.39 -3.26 28.68
CA GLY A 228 15.45 -2.60 29.58
C GLY A 228 15.53 -3.15 31.02
N GLY A 229 15.64 -4.46 31.17
CA GLY A 229 15.82 -5.10 32.47
C GLY A 229 17.12 -4.69 33.16
N ASP A 230 18.23 -4.72 32.45
CA ASP A 230 19.54 -4.28 32.96
C ASP A 230 19.52 -2.79 33.36
N HIS A 231 18.88 -1.95 32.56
CA HIS A 231 18.76 -0.53 32.87
C HIS A 231 17.89 -0.29 34.12
N MET A 232 16.75 -0.97 34.27
CA MET A 232 15.92 -0.89 35.48
C MET A 232 16.68 -1.31 36.74
N ALA A 233 17.47 -2.39 36.67
CA ALA A 233 18.30 -2.82 37.80
C ALA A 233 19.39 -1.80 38.12
N SER A 234 20.04 -1.21 37.12
CA SER A 234 21.09 -0.20 37.29
C SER A 234 20.59 1.07 37.98
N LEU A 235 19.33 1.47 37.73
CA LEU A 235 18.71 2.60 38.44
C LEU A 235 18.57 2.38 39.99
N LEU A 236 18.56 1.12 40.41
CA LEU A 236 18.54 0.77 41.84
C LEU A 236 19.94 0.59 42.46
N VAL A 237 20.88 0.04 41.64
CA VAL A 237 22.23 -0.34 42.15
C VAL A 237 23.22 0.82 41.99
N THR A 238 23.13 1.59 40.90
CA THR A 238 24.07 2.68 40.58
C THR A 238 23.33 3.92 40.04
N PRO A 239 22.39 4.53 40.81
CA PRO A 239 21.52 5.58 40.29
C PRO A 239 22.32 6.80 39.79
N ASP A 240 23.34 7.23 40.52
CA ASP A 240 24.16 8.40 40.17
C ASP A 240 24.91 8.22 38.82
N LEU A 241 25.38 6.99 38.53
CA LEU A 241 26.05 6.68 37.27
C LEU A 241 25.07 6.71 36.10
N VAL A 242 23.87 6.14 36.29
CA VAL A 242 22.83 6.14 35.25
C VAL A 242 22.40 7.57 34.95
N GLU A 243 22.14 8.39 35.97
CA GLU A 243 21.76 9.79 35.80
C GLU A 243 22.85 10.59 35.07
N PHE A 244 24.12 10.33 35.36
CA PHE A 244 25.23 10.98 34.67
C PHE A 244 25.32 10.60 33.19
N VAL A 245 25.17 9.30 32.86
CA VAL A 245 25.21 8.82 31.46
C VAL A 245 24.00 9.35 30.68
N ASP A 246 22.81 9.35 31.28
CA ASP A 246 21.61 9.89 30.66
C ASP A 246 21.71 11.40 30.37
N LYS A 247 22.28 12.18 31.29
CA LYS A 247 22.57 13.60 31.07
C LYS A 247 23.55 13.81 29.90
N LEU A 248 24.63 13.03 29.80
CA LEU A 248 25.55 13.11 28.68
C LEU A 248 24.86 12.73 27.35
N ALA A 249 23.97 11.74 27.34
CA ALA A 249 23.23 11.33 26.15
C ALA A 249 22.25 12.43 25.71
N ILE A 250 21.59 13.14 26.64
CA ILE A 250 20.68 14.25 26.35
C ILE A 250 21.46 15.46 25.82
N ASP A 251 22.63 15.77 26.39
CA ASP A 251 23.48 16.86 25.93
C ASP A 251 24.05 16.57 24.54
N ALA A 252 24.43 15.34 24.26
CA ALA A 252 24.83 14.90 22.91
C ALA A 252 23.66 14.97 21.91
N GLU A 253 22.43 14.77 22.33
CA GLU A 253 21.24 14.96 21.47
C GLU A 253 20.95 16.45 21.19
N ASN A 254 21.25 17.34 22.11
CA ASN A 254 21.09 18.79 21.97
C ASN A 254 22.28 19.44 21.28
N ALA A 255 23.48 18.87 21.41
CA ALA A 255 24.70 19.28 20.70
C ALA A 255 24.70 18.74 19.25
N THR A 256 23.82 19.27 18.42
CA THR A 256 23.77 18.96 16.97
C THR A 256 24.96 19.55 16.18
N HIS A 257 26.04 19.95 16.83
CA HIS A 257 27.28 20.49 16.25
C HIS A 257 28.52 19.99 17.00
N LEU A 258 28.70 18.66 17.06
CA LEU A 258 30.06 18.14 17.09
C LEU A 258 30.43 17.83 15.64
N GLU A 259 31.07 18.76 14.97
CA GLU A 259 31.80 18.50 13.72
C GLU A 259 32.77 17.36 14.00
N GLU A 260 32.75 16.34 13.14
CA GLU A 260 33.75 15.31 13.07
C GLU A 260 35.10 16.02 12.78
N ILE A 261 35.91 16.18 13.81
CA ILE A 261 37.30 16.61 13.63
C ILE A 261 38.04 15.37 13.14
N VAL A 262 38.33 15.34 11.84
CA VAL A 262 39.23 14.36 11.20
C VAL A 262 40.69 14.68 11.59
#